data_45050fc3b4314f39ad21b4e2fc09c97a
#
_entry.id   45050fc3b4314f39ad21b4e2fc09c97a
#
_cell.length_a   1.000
_cell.length_b   1.000
_cell.length_c   1.000
_cell.angle_alpha   90.00
_cell.angle_beta   90.00
_cell.angle_gamma   90.00
#
_symmetry.space_group_name_H-M   'P 1'
#
loop_
_entity.id
_entity.type
_entity.pdbx_description
1 polymer ?
#
loop_
_entity_poly.entity_id
_entity_poly.type
_entity_poly.pdbx_seq_one_letter_code
_entity_poly.pdbx_strand_id
1 'polypeptide(L)'
;MRFALGSFYCAAGNMEKAREAFAQTDYKALSAPRREQYDIRMGYVEFTDGNYDKAFGYFDRIGPQSEYADHALYYKSYIDYAEGRYGRAKQGFTALQRSDAYRAVVPYYLLQIEFRDGNYRYVVENGDELVRRAVPERRQELERVIAESWFHLGDYNKTIGHLDAFTAAGGELDRDGSYLMGFSLYRTARYPEAAEFLRKACGAEDALTQNASYHL
;
A
#
# COMPACT_ATOMS: atom_id res chain seq x y z
N MET A 1 -1.01 3.65 37.90
CA MET A 1 -2.14 2.73 37.69
C MET A 1 -2.87 2.95 36.34
N ARG A 2 -3.25 4.19 35.97
CA ARG A 2 -3.96 4.49 34.70
C ARG A 2 -3.18 4.14 33.42
N PHE A 3 -1.88 4.44 33.38
CA PHE A 3 -1.01 4.06 32.26
C PHE A 3 -1.01 2.54 31.99
N ALA A 4 -0.91 1.72 33.05
CA ALA A 4 -0.93 0.26 32.88
C ALA A 4 -2.29 -0.24 32.36
N LEU A 5 -3.38 0.39 32.81
CA LEU A 5 -4.73 0.08 32.33
C LEU A 5 -4.89 0.43 30.83
N GLY A 6 -4.44 1.62 30.41
CA GLY A 6 -4.43 2.01 29.01
C GLY A 6 -3.62 1.06 28.14
N SER A 7 -2.45 0.65 28.63
CA SER A 7 -1.60 -0.34 27.96
C SER A 7 -2.27 -1.70 27.80
N PHE A 8 -3.00 -2.15 28.82
CA PHE A 8 -3.78 -3.39 28.77
C PHE A 8 -4.89 -3.31 27.72
N TYR A 9 -5.68 -2.24 27.70
CA TYR A 9 -6.74 -2.07 26.71
C TYR A 9 -6.21 -1.95 25.30
N CYS A 10 -5.09 -1.27 25.10
CA CYS A 10 -4.43 -1.18 23.80
C CYS A 10 -4.01 -2.59 23.30
N ALA A 11 -3.39 -3.41 24.15
CA ALA A 11 -3.02 -4.78 23.84
C ALA A 11 -4.24 -5.69 23.59
N ALA A 12 -5.37 -5.41 24.25
CA ALA A 12 -6.64 -6.13 24.05
C ALA A 12 -7.44 -5.62 22.83
N GLY A 13 -6.93 -4.67 22.04
CA GLY A 13 -7.60 -4.12 20.87
C GLY A 13 -8.77 -3.16 21.20
N ASN A 14 -8.96 -2.77 22.47
CA ASN A 14 -10.02 -1.83 22.87
C ASN A 14 -9.47 -0.40 22.90
N MET A 15 -9.45 0.24 21.70
CA MET A 15 -8.81 1.55 21.52
C MET A 15 -9.55 2.67 22.25
N GLU A 16 -10.88 2.61 22.35
CA GLU A 16 -11.69 3.58 23.09
C GLU A 16 -11.32 3.63 24.58
N LYS A 17 -11.35 2.47 25.25
CA LYS A 17 -10.95 2.37 26.66
C LYS A 17 -9.46 2.66 26.87
N ALA A 18 -8.61 2.33 25.91
CA ALA A 18 -7.20 2.67 25.95
C ALA A 18 -7.03 4.20 25.98
N ARG A 19 -7.71 4.91 25.08
CA ARG A 19 -7.71 6.37 25.01
C ARG A 19 -8.18 7.00 26.32
N GLU A 20 -9.31 6.54 26.89
CA GLU A 20 -9.83 7.06 28.14
C GLU A 20 -8.84 6.90 29.30
N ALA A 21 -8.22 5.72 29.41
CA ALA A 21 -7.24 5.43 30.46
C ALA A 21 -5.95 6.26 30.29
N PHE A 22 -5.49 6.43 29.05
CA PHE A 22 -4.33 7.27 28.75
C PHE A 22 -4.63 8.76 29.00
N ALA A 23 -5.82 9.25 28.66
CA ALA A 23 -6.22 10.63 28.92
C ALA A 23 -6.19 10.98 30.42
N GLN A 24 -6.41 10.01 31.30
CA GLN A 24 -6.33 10.16 32.76
C GLN A 24 -4.92 9.91 33.35
N THR A 25 -3.92 9.70 32.47
CA THR A 25 -2.54 9.46 32.91
C THR A 25 -1.80 10.78 33.06
N ASP A 26 -1.18 11.01 34.22
CA ASP A 26 -0.26 12.14 34.38
C ASP A 26 1.04 11.85 33.58
N TYR A 27 1.07 12.35 32.36
CA TYR A 27 2.21 12.18 31.45
C TYR A 27 3.52 12.74 32.03
N LYS A 28 3.44 13.86 32.78
CA LYS A 28 4.64 14.51 33.35
C LYS A 28 5.27 13.68 34.46
N ALA A 29 4.46 12.91 35.18
CA ALA A 29 4.92 12.02 36.23
C ALA A 29 5.54 10.71 35.71
N LEU A 30 5.42 10.42 34.38
CA LEU A 30 6.03 9.25 33.78
C LEU A 30 7.56 9.42 33.65
N SER A 31 8.32 8.35 33.89
CA SER A 31 9.74 8.28 33.53
C SER A 31 9.92 8.35 32.01
N ALA A 32 11.11 8.74 31.54
CA ALA A 32 11.40 8.87 30.09
C ALA A 32 11.02 7.59 29.30
N PRO A 33 11.40 6.36 29.70
CA PRO A 33 10.99 5.16 28.95
C PRO A 33 9.46 4.95 28.94
N ARG A 34 8.76 5.32 30.02
CA ARG A 34 7.29 5.22 30.06
C ARG A 34 6.60 6.28 29.22
N ARG A 35 7.22 7.45 29.01
CA ARG A 35 6.72 8.45 28.07
C ARG A 35 6.79 7.95 26.64
N GLU A 36 7.90 7.33 26.25
CA GLU A 36 8.01 6.72 24.93
C GLU A 36 6.97 5.62 24.72
N GLN A 37 6.76 4.75 25.72
CA GLN A 37 5.70 3.73 25.66
C GLN A 37 4.29 4.34 25.61
N TYR A 38 4.07 5.46 26.26
CA TYR A 38 2.81 6.19 26.16
C TYR A 38 2.63 6.77 24.75
N ASP A 39 3.66 7.46 24.24
CA ASP A 39 3.59 8.14 22.96
C ASP A 39 3.39 7.13 21.81
N ILE A 40 4.11 6.02 21.79
CA ILE A 40 3.92 4.99 20.74
C ILE A 40 2.50 4.38 20.78
N ARG A 41 1.96 4.13 21.96
CA ARG A 41 0.61 3.55 22.11
C ARG A 41 -0.50 4.54 21.82
N MET A 42 -0.37 5.78 22.28
CA MET A 42 -1.33 6.83 21.94
C MET A 42 -1.30 7.15 20.44
N GLY A 43 -0.11 7.20 19.84
CA GLY A 43 0.04 7.30 18.40
C GLY A 43 -0.72 6.20 17.67
N TYR A 44 -0.59 4.96 18.12
CA TYR A 44 -1.30 3.82 17.54
C TYR A 44 -2.83 3.93 17.74
N VAL A 45 -3.30 4.33 18.92
CA VAL A 45 -4.74 4.56 19.19
C VAL A 45 -5.31 5.62 18.27
N GLU A 46 -4.63 6.76 18.11
CA GLU A 46 -5.08 7.83 17.20
C GLU A 46 -5.00 7.38 15.72
N PHE A 47 -3.99 6.59 15.37
CA PHE A 47 -3.82 6.03 14.03
C PHE A 47 -4.99 5.10 13.64
N THR A 48 -5.38 4.21 14.54
CA THR A 48 -6.50 3.27 14.27
C THR A 48 -7.85 3.96 14.12
N ASP A 49 -8.01 5.14 14.70
CA ASP A 49 -9.21 5.97 14.55
C ASP A 49 -9.15 6.94 13.35
N GLY A 50 -8.07 6.87 12.57
CA GLY A 50 -7.88 7.76 11.43
C GLY A 50 -7.46 9.19 11.78
N ASN A 51 -7.14 9.47 13.03
CA ASN A 51 -6.68 10.79 13.48
C ASN A 51 -5.19 11.00 13.16
N TYR A 52 -4.85 11.01 11.88
CA TYR A 52 -3.46 10.96 11.40
C TYR A 52 -2.58 12.11 11.92
N ASP A 53 -3.09 13.34 11.99
CA ASP A 53 -2.32 14.48 12.53
C ASP A 53 -1.91 14.26 13.99
N LYS A 54 -2.84 13.77 14.81
CA LYS A 54 -2.55 13.50 16.23
C LYS A 54 -1.59 12.32 16.37
N ALA A 55 -1.83 11.24 15.60
CA ALA A 55 -0.96 10.07 15.58
C ALA A 55 0.47 10.47 15.22
N PHE A 56 0.64 11.24 14.14
CA PHE A 56 1.93 11.75 13.71
C PHE A 56 2.64 12.54 14.82
N GLY A 57 1.91 13.42 15.51
CA GLY A 57 2.46 14.19 16.62
C GLY A 57 2.96 13.35 17.79
N TYR A 58 2.32 12.21 18.07
CA TYR A 58 2.81 11.26 19.08
C TYR A 58 4.05 10.50 18.57
N PHE A 59 4.03 9.99 17.36
CA PHE A 59 5.18 9.28 16.79
C PHE A 59 6.41 10.18 16.60
N ASP A 60 6.22 11.47 16.39
CA ASP A 60 7.31 12.42 16.21
C ASP A 60 8.09 12.72 17.49
N ARG A 61 7.52 12.38 18.67
CA ARG A 61 8.23 12.46 19.96
C ARG A 61 9.20 11.31 20.20
N ILE A 62 9.10 10.24 19.41
CA ILE A 62 9.96 9.06 19.53
C ILE A 62 11.31 9.38 18.88
N GLY A 63 12.36 9.33 19.68
CA GLY A 63 13.72 9.60 19.23
C GLY A 63 14.31 8.47 18.38
N PRO A 64 15.33 8.76 17.55
CA PRO A 64 15.91 7.78 16.63
C PRO A 64 16.70 6.66 17.34
N GLN A 65 16.99 6.79 18.61
CA GLN A 65 17.68 5.78 19.44
C GLN A 65 16.70 4.96 20.30
N SER A 66 15.39 5.22 20.18
CA SER A 66 14.36 4.48 20.90
C SER A 66 14.19 3.07 20.34
N GLU A 67 13.87 2.11 21.20
CA GLU A 67 13.43 0.78 20.78
C GLU A 67 12.16 0.82 19.90
N TYR A 68 11.41 1.93 19.94
CA TYR A 68 10.19 2.16 19.13
C TYR A 68 10.46 2.97 17.85
N ALA A 69 11.72 3.33 17.54
CA ALA A 69 12.05 4.20 16.41
C ALA A 69 11.52 3.67 15.08
N ASP A 70 11.73 2.38 14.78
CA ASP A 70 11.24 1.76 13.56
C ASP A 70 9.71 1.72 13.50
N HIS A 71 9.04 1.46 14.63
CA HIS A 71 7.57 1.49 14.71
C HIS A 71 7.03 2.88 14.42
N ALA A 72 7.60 3.90 15.07
CA ALA A 72 7.19 5.29 14.86
C ALA A 72 7.45 5.73 13.41
N LEU A 73 8.60 5.37 12.84
CA LEU A 73 8.93 5.68 11.44
C LEU A 73 7.97 4.99 10.47
N TYR A 74 7.61 3.74 10.72
CA TYR A 74 6.65 3.01 9.88
C TYR A 74 5.29 3.70 9.85
N TYR A 75 4.72 4.04 11.00
CA TYR A 75 3.41 4.69 11.05
C TYR A 75 3.45 6.10 10.46
N LYS A 76 4.52 6.87 10.69
CA LYS A 76 4.70 8.18 10.03
C LYS A 76 4.76 8.04 8.51
N SER A 77 5.51 7.06 8.01
CA SER A 77 5.62 6.79 6.57
C SER A 77 4.30 6.33 5.97
N TYR A 78 3.54 5.51 6.70
CA TYR A 78 2.20 5.09 6.28
C TYR A 78 1.23 6.26 6.22
N ILE A 79 1.24 7.15 7.22
CA ILE A 79 0.42 8.37 7.23
C ILE A 79 0.79 9.25 6.03
N ASP A 80 2.09 9.47 5.78
CA ASP A 80 2.55 10.20 4.61
C ASP A 80 2.09 9.56 3.29
N TYR A 81 2.10 8.23 3.20
CA TYR A 81 1.57 7.49 2.05
C TYR A 81 0.06 7.67 1.89
N ALA A 82 -0.72 7.49 2.96
CA ALA A 82 -2.17 7.61 2.95
C ALA A 82 -2.64 9.02 2.59
N GLU A 83 -1.88 10.04 2.96
CA GLU A 83 -2.17 11.44 2.66
C GLU A 83 -1.51 11.95 1.35
N GLY A 84 -0.94 11.05 0.56
CA GLY A 84 -0.38 11.37 -0.75
C GLY A 84 0.99 12.05 -0.72
N ARG A 85 1.65 12.12 0.43
CA ARG A 85 3.01 12.67 0.56
C ARG A 85 4.07 11.62 0.20
N TYR A 86 3.99 11.08 -1.02
CA TYR A 86 4.73 9.89 -1.46
C TYR A 86 6.25 10.02 -1.38
N GLY A 87 6.81 11.21 -1.62
CA GLY A 87 8.24 11.43 -1.48
C GLY A 87 8.76 11.23 -0.06
N ARG A 88 8.00 11.69 0.95
CA ARG A 88 8.33 11.48 2.36
C ARG A 88 8.11 10.03 2.78
N ALA A 89 6.99 9.45 2.37
CA ALA A 89 6.70 8.03 2.59
C ALA A 89 7.82 7.14 2.04
N LYS A 90 8.29 7.38 0.81
CA LYS A 90 9.38 6.65 0.17
C LYS A 90 10.68 6.72 0.97
N GLN A 91 11.05 7.90 1.47
CA GLN A 91 12.23 8.05 2.33
C GLN A 91 12.14 7.20 3.59
N GLY A 92 11.01 7.29 4.30
CA GLY A 92 10.80 6.54 5.53
C GLY A 92 10.75 5.03 5.30
N PHE A 93 10.02 4.56 4.29
CA PHE A 93 9.99 3.13 3.94
C PHE A 93 11.37 2.63 3.48
N THR A 94 12.13 3.42 2.73
CA THR A 94 13.50 3.03 2.33
C THR A 94 14.41 2.83 3.54
N ALA A 95 14.32 3.68 4.54
CA ALA A 95 15.08 3.52 5.78
C ALA A 95 14.72 2.23 6.52
N LEU A 96 13.46 1.80 6.44
CA LEU A 96 12.94 0.59 7.09
C LEU A 96 13.22 -0.73 6.35
N GLN A 97 13.81 -0.71 5.17
CA GLN A 97 14.13 -1.95 4.42
C GLN A 97 15.07 -2.89 5.18
N ARG A 98 15.87 -2.35 6.10
CA ARG A 98 16.80 -3.12 6.95
C ARG A 98 16.21 -3.51 8.30
N SER A 99 15.01 -3.05 8.63
CA SER A 99 14.33 -3.37 9.88
C SER A 99 13.78 -4.79 9.82
N ASP A 100 14.13 -5.63 10.76
CA ASP A 100 13.62 -7.00 10.85
C ASP A 100 12.09 -7.04 11.01
N ALA A 101 11.53 -6.03 11.67
CA ALA A 101 10.09 -5.91 11.88
C ALA A 101 9.33 -5.55 10.59
N TYR A 102 9.95 -4.79 9.66
CA TYR A 102 9.23 -4.18 8.53
C TYR A 102 9.73 -4.58 7.15
N ARG A 103 10.89 -5.28 7.05
CA ARG A 103 11.47 -5.72 5.77
C ARG A 103 10.52 -6.56 4.89
N ALA A 104 9.51 -7.21 5.49
CA ALA A 104 8.53 -7.99 4.74
C ALA A 104 7.35 -7.16 4.21
N VAL A 105 7.07 -6.01 4.83
CA VAL A 105 5.89 -5.17 4.53
C VAL A 105 6.25 -3.98 3.65
N VAL A 106 7.37 -3.35 3.94
CA VAL A 106 7.83 -2.12 3.28
C VAL A 106 7.99 -2.22 1.77
N PRO A 107 8.50 -3.33 1.18
CA PRO A 107 8.65 -3.44 -0.27
C PRO A 107 7.34 -3.28 -1.04
N TYR A 108 6.21 -3.66 -0.45
CA TYR A 108 4.89 -3.46 -1.04
C TYR A 108 4.59 -1.95 -1.23
N TYR A 109 4.77 -1.13 -0.21
CA TYR A 109 4.52 0.32 -0.32
C TYR A 109 5.50 1.01 -1.27
N LEU A 110 6.77 0.59 -1.25
CA LEU A 110 7.77 1.11 -2.18
C LEU A 110 7.39 0.79 -3.62
N LEU A 111 6.93 -0.43 -3.91
CA LEU A 111 6.51 -0.81 -5.25
C LEU A 111 5.29 0.01 -5.73
N GLN A 112 4.31 0.27 -4.86
CA GLN A 112 3.18 1.13 -5.18
C GLN A 112 3.61 2.58 -5.48
N ILE A 113 4.55 3.11 -4.70
CA ILE A 113 5.07 4.47 -4.94
C ILE A 113 5.86 4.51 -6.25
N GLU A 114 6.70 3.51 -6.53
CA GLU A 114 7.48 3.45 -7.78
C GLU A 114 6.58 3.32 -9.01
N PHE A 115 5.51 2.54 -8.92
CA PHE A 115 4.50 2.46 -9.98
C PHE A 115 3.87 3.83 -10.24
N ARG A 116 3.44 4.51 -9.19
CA ARG A 116 2.86 5.85 -9.27
C ARG A 116 3.84 6.88 -9.87
N ASP A 117 5.12 6.76 -9.53
CA ASP A 117 6.17 7.62 -10.07
C ASP A 117 6.52 7.28 -11.54
N GLY A 118 5.88 6.27 -12.14
CA GLY A 118 6.13 5.80 -13.51
C GLY A 118 7.41 4.96 -13.65
N ASN A 119 8.01 4.52 -12.55
CA ASN A 119 9.19 3.66 -12.56
C ASN A 119 8.80 2.19 -12.80
N TYR A 120 8.18 1.93 -13.95
CA TYR A 120 7.66 0.61 -14.31
C TYR A 120 8.73 -0.47 -14.32
N ARG A 121 9.98 -0.11 -14.65
CA ARG A 121 11.10 -1.06 -14.64
C ARG A 121 11.35 -1.61 -13.23
N TYR A 122 11.37 -0.74 -12.21
CA TYR A 122 11.50 -1.18 -10.82
C TYR A 122 10.37 -2.14 -10.41
N VAL A 123 9.15 -1.82 -10.82
CA VAL A 123 7.96 -2.64 -10.50
C VAL A 123 8.11 -4.06 -11.05
N VAL A 124 8.48 -4.21 -12.32
CA VAL A 124 8.58 -5.54 -12.95
C VAL A 124 9.80 -6.34 -12.48
N GLU A 125 10.87 -5.67 -12.07
CA GLU A 125 12.06 -6.33 -11.51
C GLU A 125 11.84 -6.87 -10.09
N ASN A 126 10.95 -6.24 -9.30
CA ASN A 126 10.74 -6.58 -7.89
C ASN A 126 9.37 -7.21 -7.61
N GLY A 127 8.41 -7.06 -8.50
CA GLY A 127 7.00 -7.41 -8.28
C GLY A 127 6.77 -8.90 -8.10
N ASP A 128 7.35 -9.76 -8.93
CA ASP A 128 7.16 -11.21 -8.89
C ASP A 128 7.56 -11.82 -7.54
N GLU A 129 8.63 -11.32 -6.93
CA GLU A 129 9.05 -11.77 -5.60
C GLU A 129 8.03 -11.38 -4.53
N LEU A 130 7.45 -10.19 -4.64
CA LEU A 130 6.40 -9.74 -3.73
C LEU A 130 5.12 -10.54 -3.89
N VAL A 131 4.72 -10.87 -5.12
CA VAL A 131 3.55 -11.73 -5.40
C VAL A 131 3.69 -13.10 -4.74
N ARG A 132 4.88 -13.72 -4.86
CA ARG A 132 5.14 -15.04 -4.24
C ARG A 132 4.97 -15.04 -2.73
N ARG A 133 5.22 -13.93 -2.06
CA ARG A 133 5.16 -13.77 -0.59
C ARG A 133 3.88 -13.10 -0.12
N ALA A 134 3.07 -12.56 -1.03
CA ALA A 134 1.88 -11.80 -0.68
C ALA A 134 0.76 -12.67 -0.13
N VAL A 135 0.03 -12.13 0.82
CA VAL A 135 -1.27 -12.66 1.22
C VAL A 135 -2.27 -12.52 0.06
N PRO A 136 -3.31 -13.37 -0.01
CA PRO A 136 -4.24 -13.41 -1.15
C PRO A 136 -4.80 -12.03 -1.53
N GLU A 137 -5.17 -11.23 -0.53
CA GLU A 137 -5.78 -9.91 -0.72
C GLU A 137 -4.85 -8.90 -1.42
N ARG A 138 -3.54 -8.98 -1.15
CA ARG A 138 -2.53 -8.12 -1.80
C ARG A 138 -2.06 -8.65 -3.14
N ARG A 139 -2.24 -9.94 -3.38
CA ARG A 139 -1.80 -10.58 -4.63
C ARG A 139 -2.51 -9.99 -5.83
N GLN A 140 -3.83 -9.81 -5.77
CA GLN A 140 -4.60 -9.19 -6.84
C GLN A 140 -4.05 -7.81 -7.22
N GLU A 141 -3.86 -6.94 -6.24
CA GLU A 141 -3.36 -5.58 -6.49
C GLU A 141 -1.96 -5.59 -7.10
N LEU A 142 -1.07 -6.46 -6.61
CA LEU A 142 0.28 -6.61 -7.15
C LEU A 142 0.26 -7.09 -8.60
N GLU A 143 -0.53 -8.12 -8.92
CA GLU A 143 -0.65 -8.65 -10.29
C GLU A 143 -1.13 -7.56 -11.26
N ARG A 144 -2.12 -6.74 -10.86
CA ARG A 144 -2.61 -5.63 -11.67
C ARG A 144 -1.52 -4.59 -11.92
N VAL A 145 -0.83 -4.14 -10.87
CA VAL A 145 0.22 -3.13 -10.97
C VAL A 145 1.40 -3.60 -11.84
N ILE A 146 1.75 -4.89 -11.74
CA ILE A 146 2.80 -5.48 -12.58
C ILE A 146 2.33 -5.59 -14.03
N ALA A 147 1.08 -5.99 -14.27
CA ALA A 147 0.51 -6.04 -15.61
C ALA A 147 0.53 -4.68 -16.31
N GLU A 148 0.06 -3.63 -15.61
CA GLU A 148 0.09 -2.26 -16.12
C GLU A 148 1.53 -1.80 -16.40
N SER A 149 2.47 -2.17 -15.54
CA SER A 149 3.88 -1.83 -15.74
C SER A 149 4.47 -2.50 -16.97
N TRP A 150 4.17 -3.79 -17.22
CA TRP A 150 4.58 -4.48 -18.45
C TRP A 150 3.93 -3.88 -19.70
N PHE A 151 2.67 -3.45 -19.60
CA PHE A 151 1.98 -2.75 -20.67
C PHE A 151 2.72 -1.47 -21.07
N HIS A 152 3.08 -0.64 -20.09
CA HIS A 152 3.84 0.59 -20.32
C HIS A 152 5.25 0.31 -20.90
N LEU A 153 5.84 -0.82 -20.58
CA LEU A 153 7.12 -1.26 -21.12
C LEU A 153 7.00 -1.96 -22.49
N GLY A 154 5.77 -2.22 -22.97
CA GLY A 154 5.49 -2.82 -24.27
C GLY A 154 5.64 -4.34 -24.33
N ASP A 155 5.77 -5.04 -23.20
CA ASP A 155 5.76 -6.51 -23.15
C ASP A 155 4.34 -7.02 -22.94
N TYR A 156 3.61 -7.14 -24.04
CA TYR A 156 2.19 -7.51 -24.04
C TYR A 156 1.95 -8.97 -23.63
N ASN A 157 2.90 -9.88 -23.87
CA ASN A 157 2.76 -11.26 -23.40
C ASN A 157 2.78 -11.33 -21.87
N LYS A 158 3.67 -10.61 -21.22
CA LYS A 158 3.71 -10.54 -19.77
C LYS A 158 2.52 -9.79 -19.20
N THR A 159 2.06 -8.73 -19.86
CA THR A 159 0.81 -8.04 -19.49
C THR A 159 -0.35 -9.02 -19.42
N ILE A 160 -0.56 -9.84 -20.48
CA ILE A 160 -1.62 -10.86 -20.51
C ILE A 160 -1.46 -11.84 -19.36
N GLY A 161 -0.25 -12.37 -19.14
CA GLY A 161 0.00 -13.35 -18.07
C GLY A 161 -0.35 -12.83 -16.67
N HIS A 162 0.00 -11.57 -16.36
CA HIS A 162 -0.33 -10.96 -15.08
C HIS A 162 -1.82 -10.58 -14.94
N LEU A 163 -2.49 -10.17 -16.04
CA LEU A 163 -3.93 -9.96 -16.03
C LEU A 163 -4.71 -11.27 -15.86
N ASP A 164 -4.24 -12.38 -16.45
CA ASP A 164 -4.79 -13.72 -16.22
C ASP A 164 -4.60 -14.15 -14.77
N ALA A 165 -3.43 -13.90 -14.18
CA ALA A 165 -3.17 -14.17 -12.76
C ALA A 165 -4.04 -13.30 -11.84
N PHE A 166 -4.26 -12.03 -12.17
CA PHE A 166 -5.18 -11.14 -11.47
C PHE A 166 -6.60 -11.70 -11.45
N THR A 167 -7.12 -12.13 -12.60
CA THR A 167 -8.48 -12.70 -12.69
C THR A 167 -8.56 -14.06 -12.00
N ALA A 168 -7.55 -14.91 -12.10
CA ALA A 168 -7.47 -16.19 -11.38
C ALA A 168 -7.45 -16.00 -9.86
N ALA A 169 -6.91 -14.88 -9.36
CA ALA A 169 -6.95 -14.51 -7.96
C ALA A 169 -8.30 -13.86 -7.53
N GLY A 170 -9.30 -13.85 -8.41
CA GLY A 170 -10.64 -13.31 -8.15
C GLY A 170 -10.81 -11.82 -8.49
N GLY A 171 -9.85 -11.22 -9.19
CA GLY A 171 -9.98 -9.86 -9.69
C GLY A 171 -10.93 -9.77 -10.88
N GLU A 172 -11.66 -8.67 -10.98
CA GLU A 172 -12.52 -8.37 -12.12
C GLU A 172 -11.90 -7.24 -12.95
N LEU A 173 -11.79 -7.46 -14.26
CA LEU A 173 -11.29 -6.44 -15.18
C LEU A 173 -12.37 -5.37 -15.38
N ASP A 174 -12.09 -4.17 -14.89
CA ASP A 174 -12.86 -2.97 -15.24
C ASP A 174 -12.63 -2.57 -16.71
N ARG A 175 -13.13 -1.42 -17.12
CA ARG A 175 -12.95 -0.93 -18.50
C ARG A 175 -11.48 -0.78 -18.88
N ASP A 176 -10.67 -0.20 -17.99
CA ASP A 176 -9.25 0.03 -18.22
C ASP A 176 -8.50 -1.31 -18.30
N GLY A 177 -8.76 -2.23 -17.38
CA GLY A 177 -8.20 -3.58 -17.42
C GLY A 177 -8.62 -4.37 -18.66
N SER A 178 -9.87 -4.21 -19.10
CA SER A 178 -10.36 -4.82 -20.36
C SER A 178 -9.64 -4.23 -21.59
N TYR A 179 -9.38 -2.92 -21.60
CA TYR A 179 -8.58 -2.30 -22.64
C TYR A 179 -7.14 -2.83 -22.65
N LEU A 180 -6.48 -2.89 -21.49
CA LEU A 180 -5.12 -3.41 -21.38
C LEU A 180 -5.02 -4.84 -21.89
N MET A 181 -5.95 -5.71 -21.50
CA MET A 181 -6.03 -7.10 -21.97
C MET A 181 -6.28 -7.14 -23.50
N GLY A 182 -7.31 -6.46 -23.97
CA GLY A 182 -7.69 -6.47 -25.39
C GLY A 182 -6.61 -5.91 -26.30
N PHE A 183 -6.00 -4.80 -25.94
CA PHE A 183 -4.90 -4.22 -26.70
C PHE A 183 -3.66 -5.14 -26.71
N SER A 184 -3.35 -5.77 -25.57
CA SER A 184 -2.23 -6.71 -25.47
C SER A 184 -2.45 -7.95 -26.34
N LEU A 185 -3.68 -8.48 -26.35
CA LEU A 185 -4.08 -9.57 -27.25
C LEU A 185 -4.00 -9.17 -28.73
N TYR A 186 -4.44 -7.97 -29.07
CA TYR A 186 -4.30 -7.42 -30.43
C TYR A 186 -2.84 -7.34 -30.85
N ARG A 187 -1.95 -6.83 -30.00
CA ARG A 187 -0.52 -6.68 -30.25
C ARG A 187 0.22 -8.03 -30.36
N THR A 188 -0.36 -9.09 -29.82
CA THR A 188 0.13 -10.47 -29.90
C THR A 188 -0.59 -11.30 -30.96
N ALA A 189 -1.35 -10.67 -31.87
CA ALA A 189 -2.10 -11.26 -32.96
C ALA A 189 -3.22 -12.26 -32.55
N ARG A 190 -3.71 -12.18 -31.33
CA ARG A 190 -4.84 -12.95 -30.80
C ARG A 190 -6.16 -12.19 -31.04
N TYR A 191 -6.47 -11.90 -32.32
CA TYR A 191 -7.54 -10.97 -32.71
C TYR A 191 -8.95 -11.36 -32.25
N PRO A 192 -9.40 -12.63 -32.30
CA PRO A 192 -10.73 -12.99 -31.82
C PRO A 192 -10.93 -12.69 -30.35
N GLU A 193 -9.94 -13.02 -29.52
CA GLU A 193 -9.97 -12.76 -28.08
C GLU A 193 -9.84 -11.26 -27.78
N ALA A 194 -8.98 -10.56 -28.52
CA ALA A 194 -8.83 -9.11 -28.38
C ALA A 194 -10.17 -8.39 -28.56
N ALA A 195 -10.95 -8.77 -29.58
CA ALA A 195 -12.24 -8.14 -29.86
C ALA A 195 -13.25 -8.30 -28.71
N GLU A 196 -13.22 -9.39 -27.96
CA GLU A 196 -14.09 -9.58 -26.80
C GLU A 196 -13.81 -8.57 -25.70
N PHE A 197 -12.52 -8.39 -25.37
CA PHE A 197 -12.11 -7.45 -24.33
C PHE A 197 -12.22 -5.99 -24.76
N LEU A 198 -11.87 -5.67 -26.01
CA LEU A 198 -12.00 -4.30 -26.53
C LEU A 198 -13.47 -3.84 -26.55
N ARG A 199 -14.42 -4.72 -26.88
CA ARG A 199 -15.87 -4.38 -26.75
C ARG A 199 -16.28 -4.03 -25.33
N LYS A 200 -15.71 -4.71 -24.30
CA LYS A 200 -15.99 -4.38 -22.90
C LYS A 200 -15.37 -3.03 -22.49
N ALA A 201 -14.29 -2.61 -23.15
CA ALA A 201 -13.69 -1.31 -22.93
C ALA A 201 -14.48 -0.17 -23.58
N CYS A 202 -15.32 -0.43 -24.58
CA CYS A 202 -16.25 0.53 -25.17
C CYS A 202 -17.45 0.76 -24.25
N GLY A 203 -18.09 1.93 -24.30
CA GLY A 203 -19.34 2.20 -23.58
C GLY A 203 -19.46 3.59 -22.95
N ALA A 204 -18.50 4.47 -23.22
CA ALA A 204 -18.58 5.88 -22.88
C ALA A 204 -18.06 6.74 -24.05
N GLU A 205 -18.39 8.02 -24.06
CA GLU A 205 -17.85 8.97 -25.04
C GLU A 205 -16.50 9.54 -24.56
N ASP A 206 -15.45 8.71 -24.62
CA ASP A 206 -14.13 9.09 -24.12
C ASP A 206 -12.99 8.53 -25.00
N ALA A 207 -11.76 8.94 -24.74
CA ALA A 207 -10.58 8.52 -25.45
C ALA A 207 -10.35 7.00 -25.36
N LEU A 208 -10.72 6.36 -24.26
CA LEU A 208 -10.57 4.92 -24.09
C LEU A 208 -11.45 4.15 -25.09
N THR A 209 -12.74 4.52 -25.19
CA THR A 209 -13.67 3.95 -26.18
C THR A 209 -13.19 4.19 -27.61
N GLN A 210 -12.69 5.40 -27.90
CA GLN A 210 -12.15 5.73 -29.22
C GLN A 210 -10.97 4.82 -29.58
N ASN A 211 -10.02 4.65 -28.66
CA ASN A 211 -8.86 3.77 -28.87
C ASN A 211 -9.27 2.30 -28.98
N ALA A 212 -10.18 1.83 -28.13
CA ALA A 212 -10.67 0.46 -28.19
C ALA A 212 -11.38 0.16 -29.53
N SER A 213 -12.22 1.10 -30.00
CA SER A 213 -12.94 0.98 -31.27
C SER A 213 -12.02 1.00 -32.49
N TYR A 214 -10.88 1.70 -32.42
CA TYR A 214 -9.90 1.72 -33.49
C TYR A 214 -9.23 0.36 -33.70
N HIS A 215 -9.12 -0.45 -32.67
CA HIS A 215 -8.48 -1.76 -32.69
C HIS A 215 -9.48 -2.94 -32.81
N LEU A 216 -10.79 -2.65 -32.89
CA LEU A 216 -11.85 -3.62 -33.15
C LEU A 216 -11.97 -3.90 -34.66
#